data_467bb6414d32dc83f530d947f2d9956f
#
_entry.id   467bb6414d32dc83f530d947f2d9956f
#
_cell.length_a   1.000
_cell.length_b   1.000
_cell.length_c   1.000
_cell.angle_alpha   90.00
_cell.angle_beta   90.00
_cell.angle_gamma   90.00
#
_symmetry.space_group_name_H-M   'P 1'
#
loop_
_entity.id
_entity.type
_entity.pdbx_description
1 polymer ?
#
loop_
_entity_poly.entity_id
_entity_poly.type
_entity_poly.pdbx_seq_one_letter_code
_entity_poly.pdbx_strand_id
1 'polypeptide(L)'
;MTTKPDRPRVLLVDDYPDAREMYTEYLEFSGFEVVEAGNGMEALQKAVDASPDIILMDLSLPVMDGWEATRRLKADARTASIPVVALTGHALAGISEGAKKAGCDAFVTKPCLPEDLVREIRRILDGPPSATSNKKPRRSGKYAKTS
;
A
#
# COMPACT_ATOMS: atom_id res chain seq x y z
N MET A 1 -3.37 -6.76 23.46
CA MET A 1 -3.30 -6.40 23.18
C MET A 1 -3.13 -5.94 22.48
N THR A 2 -3.27 -5.88 22.34
CA THR A 2 -3.10 -5.49 21.88
C THR A 2 -2.92 -4.86 21.10
N THR A 3 -2.71 -4.76 20.91
CA THR A 3 -2.41 -4.33 20.19
C THR A 3 -2.18 -3.16 19.66
N LYS A 4 -1.92 -2.57 18.97
CA LYS A 4 -1.80 -1.46 18.45
C LYS A 4 -2.78 -1.19 17.52
N PRO A 5 -3.96 -1.11 17.85
CA PRO A 5 -5.02 -0.89 16.96
C PRO A 5 -4.97 0.47 16.31
N ASP A 6 -4.26 1.39 16.89
CA ASP A 6 -4.23 2.70 16.31
C ASP A 6 -3.21 2.86 15.21
N ARG A 7 -2.39 1.88 14.98
CA ARG A 7 -1.37 2.00 13.97
C ARG A 7 -1.83 1.35 12.68
N PRO A 8 -1.91 2.12 11.60
CA PRO A 8 -2.26 1.52 10.31
C PRO A 8 -1.23 0.50 9.91
N ARG A 9 -1.67 -0.56 9.28
CA ARG A 9 -0.78 -1.62 8.87
C ARG A 9 -0.51 -1.50 7.38
N VAL A 10 0.76 -1.47 7.01
CA VAL A 10 1.19 -1.34 5.63
C VAL A 10 1.80 -2.65 5.19
N LEU A 11 1.38 -3.17 4.05
CA LEU A 11 2.05 -4.31 3.45
C LEU A 11 2.98 -3.74 2.39
N LEU A 12 4.27 -3.92 2.58
CA LEU A 12 5.28 -3.38 1.67
C LEU A 12 5.84 -4.51 0.84
N VAL A 13 5.64 -4.46 -0.46
CA VAL A 13 6.07 -5.51 -1.36
C VAL A 13 7.18 -4.99 -2.24
N ASP A 14 8.38 -5.49 -2.05
CA ASP A 14 9.56 -5.05 -2.78
C ASP A 14 10.56 -6.19 -2.75
N ASP A 15 11.10 -6.56 -3.90
CA ASP A 15 12.01 -7.70 -3.95
C ASP A 15 13.45 -7.33 -3.60
N TYR A 16 13.75 -6.05 -3.42
CA TYR A 16 15.09 -5.62 -3.12
C TYR A 16 15.22 -5.42 -1.60
N PRO A 17 15.96 -6.30 -0.92
CA PRO A 17 15.93 -6.27 0.56
C PRO A 17 16.39 -4.96 1.17
N ASP A 18 17.41 -4.31 0.58
CA ASP A 18 17.91 -3.07 1.16
C ASP A 18 16.87 -1.97 1.08
N ALA A 19 16.17 -1.84 -0.05
CA ALA A 19 15.16 -0.82 -0.17
C ALA A 19 13.98 -1.14 0.74
N ARG A 20 13.61 -2.42 0.80
CA ARG A 20 12.50 -2.84 1.64
C ARG A 20 12.77 -2.52 3.10
N GLU A 21 13.99 -2.79 3.55
CA GLU A 21 14.35 -2.53 4.93
C GLU A 21 14.34 -1.04 5.22
N MET A 22 14.86 -0.24 4.31
CA MET A 22 14.92 1.20 4.51
C MET A 22 13.52 1.80 4.62
N TYR A 23 12.62 1.41 3.73
CA TYR A 23 11.26 1.92 3.78
C TYR A 23 10.55 1.42 5.03
N THR A 24 10.78 0.16 5.40
CA THR A 24 10.15 -0.38 6.60
C THR A 24 10.54 0.42 7.82
N GLU A 25 11.83 0.71 7.96
CA GLU A 25 12.28 1.46 9.13
C GLU A 25 11.64 2.83 9.19
N TYR A 26 11.58 3.53 8.06
CA TYR A 26 11.02 4.86 8.05
C TYR A 26 9.52 4.82 8.33
N LEU A 27 8.83 3.83 7.76
CA LEU A 27 7.40 3.72 7.97
C LEU A 27 7.08 3.40 9.43
N GLU A 28 7.87 2.52 10.04
CA GLU A 28 7.65 2.21 11.44
C GLU A 28 7.92 3.43 12.32
N PHE A 29 8.96 4.18 11.98
CA PHE A 29 9.26 5.38 12.72
C PHE A 29 8.13 6.40 12.57
N SER A 30 7.43 6.37 11.46
CA SER A 30 6.35 7.31 11.20
C SER A 30 5.00 6.88 11.79
N GLY A 31 4.99 5.76 12.49
CA GLY A 31 3.78 5.33 13.17
C GLY A 31 2.99 4.23 12.51
N PHE A 32 3.56 3.58 11.50
CA PHE A 32 2.86 2.49 10.83
C PHE A 32 3.39 1.14 11.30
N GLU A 33 2.55 0.14 11.21
CA GLU A 33 2.99 -1.23 11.42
C GLU A 33 3.27 -1.78 10.03
N VAL A 34 4.39 -2.45 9.81
CA VAL A 34 4.78 -2.88 8.48
C VAL A 34 4.89 -4.39 8.40
N VAL A 35 4.30 -4.95 7.36
CA VAL A 35 4.46 -6.36 7.03
C VAL A 35 5.17 -6.38 5.68
N GLU A 36 6.21 -7.19 5.53
CA GLU A 36 7.01 -7.17 4.32
C GLU A 36 6.74 -8.40 3.46
N ALA A 37 6.82 -8.23 2.16
CA ALA A 37 6.74 -9.34 1.24
C ALA A 37 7.77 -9.11 0.15
N GLY A 38 8.42 -10.17 -0.30
CA GLY A 38 9.48 -10.06 -1.28
C GLY A 38 9.06 -10.39 -2.69
N ASN A 39 7.84 -10.82 -2.89
CA ASN A 39 7.35 -11.11 -4.25
C ASN A 39 5.83 -11.12 -4.24
N GLY A 40 5.25 -11.27 -5.43
CA GLY A 40 3.80 -11.18 -5.57
C GLY A 40 3.04 -12.29 -4.86
N MET A 41 3.59 -13.50 -4.84
CA MET A 41 2.90 -14.60 -4.19
C MET A 41 2.84 -14.37 -2.68
N GLU A 42 3.93 -13.92 -2.09
CA GLU A 42 3.92 -13.59 -0.68
C GLU A 42 2.96 -12.46 -0.39
N ALA A 43 2.88 -11.49 -1.31
CA ALA A 43 1.99 -10.38 -1.12
C ALA A 43 0.54 -10.83 -1.04
N LEU A 44 0.16 -11.76 -1.91
CA LEU A 44 -1.22 -12.26 -1.90
C LEU A 44 -1.52 -12.94 -0.58
N GLN A 45 -0.61 -13.77 -0.11
CA GLN A 45 -0.84 -14.48 1.12
C GLN A 45 -0.88 -13.55 2.32
N LYS A 46 0.06 -12.63 2.39
CA LYS A 46 0.11 -11.74 3.54
C LYS A 46 -1.01 -10.72 3.54
N ALA A 47 -1.53 -10.36 2.37
CA ALA A 47 -2.67 -9.47 2.34
C ALA A 47 -3.88 -10.10 2.98
N VAL A 48 -4.06 -11.41 2.80
CA VAL A 48 -5.15 -12.10 3.43
C VAL A 48 -4.87 -12.30 4.93
N ASP A 49 -3.66 -12.75 5.25
CA ASP A 49 -3.34 -13.09 6.63
C ASP A 49 -3.24 -11.89 7.54
N ALA A 50 -2.68 -10.80 7.07
CA ALA A 50 -2.42 -9.64 7.91
C ALA A 50 -3.48 -8.57 7.81
N SER A 51 -4.32 -8.61 6.78
CA SER A 51 -5.36 -7.62 6.57
C SER A 51 -4.83 -6.20 6.67
N PRO A 52 -3.87 -5.83 5.82
CA PRO A 52 -3.30 -4.50 5.94
C PRO A 52 -4.30 -3.43 5.55
N ASP A 53 -4.01 -2.21 5.96
CA ASP A 53 -4.85 -1.07 5.62
C ASP A 53 -4.48 -0.48 4.26
N ILE A 54 -3.27 -0.76 3.79
CA ILE A 54 -2.82 -0.26 2.49
C ILE A 54 -1.67 -1.15 2.03
N ILE A 55 -1.53 -1.30 0.73
CA ILE A 55 -0.48 -2.13 0.14
C ILE A 55 0.37 -1.25 -0.75
N LEU A 56 1.69 -1.30 -0.55
CA LEU A 56 2.64 -0.63 -1.43
C LEU A 56 3.25 -1.72 -2.31
N MET A 57 2.97 -1.66 -3.60
CA MET A 57 3.29 -2.76 -4.51
C MET A 57 4.30 -2.33 -5.55
N ASP A 58 5.50 -2.91 -5.49
CA ASP A 58 6.48 -2.70 -6.51
C ASP A 58 6.00 -3.39 -7.78
N LEU A 59 6.03 -2.71 -8.90
CA LEU A 59 5.55 -3.31 -10.14
C LEU A 59 6.57 -4.22 -10.80
N SER A 60 7.85 -4.14 -10.41
CA SER A 60 8.88 -4.96 -11.02
C SER A 60 9.28 -6.12 -10.16
N LEU A 61 8.37 -7.00 -9.86
CA LEU A 61 8.65 -8.12 -8.98
C LEU A 61 8.99 -9.37 -9.78
N PRO A 62 9.77 -10.27 -9.18
CA PRO A 62 10.05 -11.54 -9.83
C PRO A 62 8.88 -12.47 -9.60
N VAL A 63 8.83 -13.56 -10.32
CA VAL A 63 7.83 -14.59 -10.19
C VAL A 63 6.45 -14.13 -10.61
N MET A 64 5.88 -13.20 -9.92
CA MET A 64 4.60 -12.62 -10.26
C MET A 64 4.76 -11.12 -10.12
N ASP A 65 4.63 -10.39 -11.21
CA ASP A 65 4.88 -8.95 -11.16
C ASP A 65 3.75 -8.25 -10.41
N GLY A 66 3.97 -6.99 -10.10
CA GLY A 66 3.03 -6.24 -9.28
C GLY A 66 1.69 -6.01 -9.96
N TRP A 67 1.65 -6.01 -11.29
CA TRP A 67 0.38 -5.83 -11.99
C TRP A 67 -0.51 -7.02 -11.78
N GLU A 68 0.05 -8.23 -11.95
CA GLU A 68 -0.73 -9.44 -11.78
C GLU A 68 -1.14 -9.61 -10.31
N ALA A 69 -0.23 -9.30 -9.39
CA ALA A 69 -0.55 -9.39 -7.98
C ALA A 69 -1.70 -8.43 -7.64
N THR A 70 -1.66 -7.21 -8.18
CA THR A 70 -2.71 -6.25 -7.93
C THR A 70 -4.05 -6.73 -8.47
N ARG A 71 -4.03 -7.27 -9.69
CA ARG A 71 -5.28 -7.78 -10.27
C ARG A 71 -5.88 -8.86 -9.39
N ARG A 72 -5.05 -9.76 -8.87
CA ARG A 72 -5.56 -10.84 -8.03
C ARG A 72 -6.07 -10.32 -6.71
N LEU A 73 -5.40 -9.33 -6.14
CA LEU A 73 -5.86 -8.73 -4.89
C LEU A 73 -7.21 -8.08 -5.08
N LYS A 74 -7.40 -7.39 -6.20
CA LYS A 74 -8.65 -6.70 -6.45
C LYS A 74 -9.78 -7.65 -6.83
N ALA A 75 -9.42 -8.85 -7.27
CA ALA A 75 -10.44 -9.84 -7.62
C ALA A 75 -10.89 -10.67 -6.43
N ASP A 76 -10.17 -10.61 -5.31
CA ASP A 76 -10.48 -11.42 -4.13
C ASP A 76 -11.27 -10.57 -3.15
N ALA A 77 -12.45 -11.03 -2.78
CA ALA A 77 -13.32 -10.24 -1.90
C ALA A 77 -12.66 -9.90 -0.57
N ARG A 78 -11.72 -10.72 -0.13
CA ARG A 78 -11.04 -10.47 1.15
C ARG A 78 -10.07 -9.32 1.08
N THR A 79 -9.59 -8.96 -0.11
CA THR A 79 -8.57 -7.92 -0.24
C THR A 79 -8.97 -6.82 -1.20
N ALA A 80 -10.10 -6.95 -1.88
CA ALA A 80 -10.48 -6.01 -2.93
C ALA A 80 -10.61 -4.57 -2.46
N SER A 81 -10.98 -4.37 -1.21
CA SER A 81 -11.16 -3.02 -0.71
C SER A 81 -9.88 -2.37 -0.19
N ILE A 82 -8.78 -3.12 -0.13
CA ILE A 82 -7.54 -2.56 0.39
C ILE A 82 -6.90 -1.70 -0.69
N PRO A 83 -6.58 -0.43 -0.40
CA PRO A 83 -5.93 0.42 -1.41
C PRO A 83 -4.56 -0.12 -1.79
N VAL A 84 -4.25 -0.07 -3.06
CA VAL A 84 -2.95 -0.51 -3.56
C VAL A 84 -2.26 0.68 -4.23
N VAL A 85 -1.07 1.00 -3.75
CA VAL A 85 -0.26 2.06 -4.32
C VAL A 85 0.87 1.40 -5.09
N ALA A 86 0.92 1.61 -6.38
CA ALA A 86 1.96 1.00 -7.19
C ALA A 86 3.24 1.83 -7.10
N LEU A 87 4.37 1.16 -6.92
CA LEU A 87 5.66 1.82 -6.94
C LEU A 87 6.31 1.43 -8.26
N THR A 88 6.69 2.42 -9.04
CA THR A 88 7.23 2.15 -10.36
C THR A 88 8.47 2.97 -10.62
N GLY A 89 9.43 2.40 -11.32
CA GLY A 89 10.65 3.12 -11.66
C GLY A 89 10.50 4.01 -12.85
N HIS A 90 9.34 3.97 -13.51
CA HIS A 90 9.12 4.80 -14.68
C HIS A 90 7.78 5.51 -14.60
N ALA A 91 7.78 6.76 -14.96
CA ALA A 91 6.54 7.52 -14.91
C ALA A 91 5.94 7.65 -16.29
N LEU A 92 6.03 6.62 -17.10
CA LEU A 92 5.51 6.69 -18.45
C LEU A 92 3.99 6.50 -18.43
N ALA A 93 3.35 7.15 -19.38
CA ALA A 93 1.90 7.06 -19.46
C ALA A 93 1.40 5.63 -19.58
N GLY A 94 2.11 4.81 -20.34
CA GLY A 94 1.67 3.43 -20.48
C GLY A 94 1.71 2.66 -19.16
N ILE A 95 2.70 2.97 -18.32
CA ILE A 95 2.81 2.34 -17.04
C ILE A 95 1.66 2.79 -16.16
N SER A 96 1.35 4.08 -16.15
CA SER A 96 0.26 4.59 -15.35
C SER A 96 -1.06 3.98 -15.75
N GLU A 97 -1.29 3.83 -17.04
CA GLU A 97 -2.52 3.25 -17.50
C GLU A 97 -2.63 1.80 -17.11
N GLY A 98 -1.52 1.06 -17.23
CA GLY A 98 -1.52 -0.33 -16.83
C GLY A 98 -1.81 -0.48 -15.34
N ALA A 99 -1.26 0.40 -14.54
CA ALA A 99 -1.51 0.36 -13.10
C ALA A 99 -2.98 0.59 -12.81
N LYS A 100 -3.60 1.51 -13.51
CA LYS A 100 -5.02 1.76 -13.32
C LYS A 100 -5.86 0.59 -13.76
N LYS A 101 -5.49 -0.03 -14.87
CA LYS A 101 -6.25 -1.17 -15.36
C LYS A 101 -6.15 -2.33 -14.41
N ALA A 102 -5.00 -2.49 -13.73
CA ALA A 102 -4.85 -3.56 -12.77
C ALA A 102 -5.63 -3.28 -11.49
N GLY A 103 -6.06 -2.04 -11.29
CA GLY A 103 -6.85 -1.70 -10.12
C GLY A 103 -6.07 -0.95 -9.05
N CYS A 104 -4.91 -0.42 -9.38
CA CYS A 104 -4.16 0.36 -8.41
C CYS A 104 -4.91 1.65 -8.11
N ASP A 105 -4.88 2.04 -6.85
CA ASP A 105 -5.58 3.26 -6.43
C ASP A 105 -4.70 4.49 -6.60
N ALA A 106 -3.40 4.31 -6.62
CA ALA A 106 -2.47 5.41 -6.83
C ALA A 106 -1.15 4.82 -7.26
N PHE A 107 -0.22 5.66 -7.69
CA PHE A 107 1.11 5.16 -7.97
C PHE A 107 2.14 6.23 -7.63
N VAL A 108 3.34 5.79 -7.29
CA VAL A 108 4.43 6.66 -6.89
C VAL A 108 5.65 6.25 -7.69
N THR A 109 6.38 7.21 -8.22
CA THR A 109 7.55 6.94 -9.04
C THR A 109 8.78 6.78 -8.15
N LYS A 110 9.55 5.74 -8.38
CA LYS A 110 10.80 5.54 -7.66
C LYS A 110 11.93 6.15 -8.46
N PRO A 111 12.95 6.61 -7.83
CA PRO A 111 13.12 6.66 -6.39
C PRO A 111 12.27 7.76 -5.79
N CYS A 112 11.75 7.50 -4.60
CA CYS A 112 10.97 8.52 -3.92
C CYS A 112 11.51 8.62 -2.51
N LEU A 113 11.37 9.80 -1.93
CA LEU A 113 11.80 9.97 -0.57
C LEU A 113 10.82 9.27 0.36
N PRO A 114 11.32 8.64 1.42
CA PRO A 114 10.39 7.97 2.34
C PRO A 114 9.33 8.90 2.90
N GLU A 115 9.67 10.17 3.11
CA GLU A 115 8.68 11.11 3.62
C GLU A 115 7.58 11.38 2.62
N ASP A 116 7.90 11.35 1.33
CA ASP A 116 6.88 11.53 0.29
C ASP A 116 5.97 10.33 0.27
N LEU A 117 6.51 9.15 0.48
CA LEU A 117 5.72 7.93 0.52
C LEU A 117 4.78 7.96 1.70
N VAL A 118 5.26 8.38 2.87
CA VAL A 118 4.41 8.49 4.06
C VAL A 118 3.29 9.48 3.80
N ARG A 119 3.58 10.59 3.14
CA ARG A 119 2.55 11.59 2.87
C ARG A 119 1.47 11.00 1.96
N GLU A 120 1.88 10.24 0.97
CA GLU A 120 0.92 9.63 0.07
C GLU A 120 0.05 8.59 0.79
N ILE A 121 0.67 7.80 1.66
CA ILE A 121 -0.06 6.81 2.43
C ILE A 121 -1.12 7.50 3.29
N ARG A 122 -0.73 8.56 3.99
CA ARG A 122 -1.68 9.25 4.85
C ARG A 122 -2.80 9.89 4.04
N ARG A 123 -2.47 10.41 2.88
CA ARG A 123 -3.48 11.01 2.03
C ARG A 123 -4.53 9.96 1.65
N ILE A 124 -4.10 8.76 1.32
CA ILE A 124 -5.03 7.72 0.91
C ILE A 124 -5.82 7.18 2.09
N LEU A 125 -5.17 6.95 3.20
CA LEU A 125 -5.86 6.41 4.37
C LEU A 125 -6.85 7.39 4.95
N ASP A 126 -6.49 8.69 4.97
CA ASP A 126 -7.39 9.68 5.51
C ASP A 126 -8.45 10.05 4.48
N GLY A 127 -8.10 9.95 3.22
CA GLY A 127 -9.01 10.28 2.16
C GLY A 127 -9.21 11.76 1.99
N PRO A 128 -9.54 12.22 0.80
CA PRO A 128 -9.87 13.61 0.62
C PRO A 128 -11.25 13.85 1.21
N PRO A 129 -11.48 15.01 1.75
CA PRO A 129 -12.72 15.28 2.44
C PRO A 129 -13.95 14.94 1.62
N SER A 130 -13.96 15.27 0.37
CA SER A 130 -15.14 15.01 -0.42
C SER A 130 -15.31 13.53 -0.68
N ALA A 131 -14.26 12.82 -0.86
CA ALA A 131 -14.36 11.42 -1.14
C ALA A 131 -14.68 10.63 0.09
N THR A 132 -14.20 11.11 1.22
CA THR A 132 -14.42 10.34 2.40
C THR A 132 -15.81 10.38 2.88
N SER A 133 -16.58 11.25 2.38
CA SER A 133 -17.90 11.35 2.90
C SER A 133 -18.61 10.03 2.83
N ASN A 134 -18.32 9.22 1.90
CA ASN A 134 -18.95 7.97 1.88
C ASN A 134 -18.11 6.86 2.32
N LYS A 135 -16.96 7.03 2.71
CA LYS A 135 -16.20 5.97 3.08
C LYS A 135 -16.49 5.68 4.38
N LYS A 136 -16.39 4.81 4.87
CA LYS A 136 -16.69 4.48 6.08
C LYS A 136 -15.78 4.84 6.97
N PRO A 137 -15.99 5.19 7.89
CA PRO A 137 -15.19 5.63 8.89
C PRO A 137 -14.67 4.67 9.82
N ARG A 138 -14.77 3.48 9.67
CA ARG A 138 -14.32 2.61 10.59
C ARG A 138 -13.18 3.10 11.33
N ARG A 139 -12.02 3.04 10.96
CA ARG A 139 -10.99 3.52 11.76
C ARG A 139 -10.68 4.89 11.42
N SER A 140 -11.17 5.37 10.38
CA SER A 140 -10.80 6.68 10.01
C SER A 140 -11.30 7.70 10.98
N GLY A 141 -12.31 7.42 11.72
CA GLY A 141 -12.76 8.37 12.68
C GLY A 141 -11.71 8.71 13.68
N LYS A 142 -10.94 7.77 14.14
CA LYS A 142 -9.95 8.00 15.06
C LYS A 142 -8.85 8.76 14.46
N TYR A 143 -8.43 8.48 13.29
CA TYR A 143 -7.35 9.22 12.74
C TYR A 143 -7.74 10.64 12.46
N ALA A 144 -8.93 10.87 12.05
CA ALA A 144 -9.35 12.19 11.72
C ALA A 144 -9.24 13.08 12.89
N LYS A 145 -9.51 12.62 14.05
CA LYS A 145 -9.40 13.44 15.12
C LYS A 145 -8.06 13.64 15.54
N THR A 146 -7.17 12.76 15.37
CA THR A 146 -5.85 13.00 15.84
C THR A 146 -5.15 13.92 14.92
N SER A 147 -5.51 14.02 13.73
CA SER A 147 -4.80 14.94 12.88
C SER A 147 -5.38 16.31 12.95
#